data_7ef0db36904426d564ffc0841fc41ee7
#
_entry.id   7ef0db36904426d564ffc0841fc41ee7
#
_cell.length_a   1.000
_cell.length_b   1.000
_cell.length_c   1.000
_cell.angle_alpha   90.00
_cell.angle_beta   90.00
_cell.angle_gamma   90.00
#
_symmetry.space_group_name_H-M   'P 1'
#
loop_
_entity.id
_entity.type
_entity.pdbx_description
1 polymer ?
#
loop_
_entity_poly.entity_id
_entity_poly.type
_entity_poly.pdbx_seq_one_letter_code
_entity_poly.pdbx_strand_id
1 'polypeptide(L)'
;MELSLFLFSFLIPALIATAILVAWWLVPALRKQVWLRGSIFGIALGVGLLLSYRAENGFPVFPPHRSDIWLGWLGPGMILVALLGALSERWNTFPWLEVCGLLLGTAVAFMPISAWLAGSADEVKSLFPGMEGADHVMLGIVIAFAAVLFGRLQEVRPGAIIPCAFAMVFTVSALTALASGWISLTLFFGVIAAISGAAGLVNRLAGSVPVGRGSVFALCLALVILPVACWCKTTPPEALYWWYWLVLAGAPLLLFPCENRWFEKMPRPLAFWVRFVIVALPTIYVLLMVVPMLAGEPSDGTDDLDAMMK
;
A
#
# COMPACT_ATOMS: atom_id res chain seq x y z
N MET A 1 -5.95 -7.03 -21.69
CA MET A 1 -6.78 -6.35 -20.67
C MET A 1 -7.72 -5.43 -21.42
N GLU A 2 -9.02 -5.53 -21.22
CA GLU A 2 -9.98 -4.68 -21.92
C GLU A 2 -9.78 -3.21 -21.50
N LEU A 3 -9.82 -2.31 -22.48
CA LEU A 3 -9.63 -0.87 -22.25
C LEU A 3 -10.62 -0.31 -21.21
N SER A 4 -11.84 -0.85 -21.21
CA SER A 4 -12.88 -0.52 -20.24
C SER A 4 -12.46 -0.84 -18.80
N LEU A 5 -11.90 -2.03 -18.54
CA LEU A 5 -11.42 -2.42 -17.22
C LEU A 5 -10.33 -1.47 -16.74
N PHE A 6 -9.34 -1.18 -17.59
CA PHE A 6 -8.27 -0.23 -17.24
C PHE A 6 -8.81 1.17 -16.92
N LEU A 7 -9.74 1.68 -17.72
CA LEU A 7 -10.31 3.01 -17.51
C LEU A 7 -11.10 3.09 -16.20
N PHE A 8 -11.99 2.15 -15.93
CA PHE A 8 -12.88 2.21 -14.78
C PHE A 8 -12.24 1.76 -13.47
N SER A 9 -11.35 0.76 -13.51
CA SER A 9 -10.74 0.21 -12.29
C SER A 9 -9.40 0.83 -11.92
N PHE A 10 -8.76 1.57 -12.82
CA PHE A 10 -7.48 2.24 -12.55
C PHE A 10 -7.55 3.75 -12.78
N LEU A 11 -7.80 4.19 -14.03
CA LEU A 11 -7.61 5.60 -14.39
C LEU A 11 -8.60 6.51 -13.69
N ILE A 12 -9.88 6.20 -13.71
CA ILE A 12 -10.93 7.03 -13.07
C ILE A 12 -10.74 7.09 -11.56
N PRO A 13 -10.54 5.98 -10.82
CA PRO A 13 -10.23 6.01 -9.40
C PRO A 13 -9.01 6.86 -9.05
N ALA A 14 -7.92 6.71 -9.80
CA ALA A 14 -6.70 7.49 -9.60
C ALA A 14 -6.93 8.99 -9.85
N LEU A 15 -7.68 9.36 -10.89
CA LEU A 15 -8.02 10.75 -11.20
C LEU A 15 -8.91 11.36 -10.11
N ILE A 16 -9.95 10.66 -9.65
CA ILE A 16 -10.84 11.15 -8.58
C ILE A 16 -10.05 11.36 -7.29
N ALA A 17 -9.24 10.39 -6.90
CA ALA A 17 -8.41 10.49 -5.71
C ALA A 17 -7.37 11.63 -5.81
N THR A 18 -6.75 11.81 -6.97
CA THR A 18 -5.85 12.92 -7.24
C THR A 18 -6.60 14.25 -7.20
N ALA A 19 -7.83 14.32 -7.73
CA ALA A 19 -8.66 15.51 -7.68
C ALA A 19 -9.01 15.92 -6.23
N ILE A 20 -9.20 14.95 -5.32
CA ILE A 20 -9.38 15.21 -3.88
C ILE A 20 -8.15 15.93 -3.30
N LEU A 21 -6.93 15.49 -3.65
CA LEU A 21 -5.69 16.13 -3.20
C LEU A 21 -5.53 17.53 -3.77
N VAL A 22 -5.83 17.70 -5.05
CA VAL A 22 -5.75 18.99 -5.74
C VAL A 22 -6.81 19.97 -5.20
N ALA A 23 -8.03 19.51 -4.98
CA ALA A 23 -9.11 20.30 -4.40
C ALA A 23 -8.75 20.78 -2.99
N TRP A 24 -8.18 19.89 -2.15
CA TRP A 24 -7.69 20.28 -0.83
C TRP A 24 -6.60 21.36 -0.94
N TRP A 25 -5.69 21.24 -1.91
CA TRP A 25 -4.63 22.23 -2.11
C TRP A 25 -5.16 23.56 -2.62
N LEU A 26 -6.11 23.56 -3.57
CA LEU A 26 -6.65 24.78 -4.19
C LEU A 26 -7.63 25.53 -3.28
N VAL A 27 -8.35 24.82 -2.41
CA VAL A 27 -9.40 25.43 -1.58
C VAL A 27 -8.86 25.85 -0.21
N PRO A 28 -8.68 27.17 0.07
CA PRO A 28 -8.10 27.65 1.33
C PRO A 28 -8.90 27.24 2.56
N ALA A 29 -10.23 27.10 2.42
CA ALA A 29 -11.11 26.69 3.50
C ALA A 29 -10.81 25.26 3.97
N LEU A 30 -10.49 24.34 3.05
CA LEU A 30 -10.11 22.95 3.38
C LEU A 30 -8.73 22.90 4.03
N ARG A 31 -7.78 23.73 3.58
CA ARG A 31 -6.43 23.82 4.18
C ARG A 31 -6.42 24.30 5.62
N LYS A 32 -7.42 25.10 6.02
CA LYS A 32 -7.56 25.59 7.40
C LYS A 32 -8.05 24.47 8.38
N GLN A 33 -8.63 23.40 7.85
CA GLN A 33 -9.09 22.27 8.69
C GLN A 33 -7.90 21.41 9.12
N VAL A 34 -7.50 21.55 10.38
CA VAL A 34 -6.32 20.87 10.94
C VAL A 34 -6.44 19.35 10.82
N TRP A 35 -7.63 18.78 11.07
CA TRP A 35 -7.85 17.34 11.00
C TRP A 35 -7.78 16.77 9.58
N LEU A 36 -8.17 17.56 8.56
CA LEU A 36 -8.00 17.15 7.16
C LEU A 36 -6.53 17.12 6.75
N ARG A 37 -5.72 18.00 7.35
CA ARG A 37 -4.31 18.14 6.98
C ARG A 37 -3.54 16.84 7.14
N GLY A 38 -3.80 16.08 8.21
CA GLY A 38 -3.12 14.79 8.46
C GLY A 38 -3.72 13.60 7.70
N SER A 39 -5.00 13.69 7.28
CA SER A 39 -5.76 12.55 6.78
C SER A 39 -6.06 12.58 5.27
N ILE A 40 -6.01 13.75 4.62
CA ILE A 40 -6.51 13.91 3.25
C ILE A 40 -5.86 12.95 2.25
N PHE A 41 -4.57 12.71 2.38
CA PHE A 41 -3.88 11.78 1.50
C PHE A 41 -4.33 10.33 1.74
N GLY A 42 -4.49 9.91 3.00
CA GLY A 42 -5.01 8.59 3.33
C GLY A 42 -6.48 8.41 2.90
N ILE A 43 -7.29 9.46 3.00
CA ILE A 43 -8.65 9.47 2.48
C ILE A 43 -8.65 9.30 0.96
N ALA A 44 -7.79 10.04 0.24
CA ALA A 44 -7.67 9.92 -1.20
C ALA A 44 -7.26 8.49 -1.62
N LEU A 45 -6.29 7.90 -0.93
CA LEU A 45 -5.88 6.51 -1.15
C LEU A 45 -7.05 5.53 -0.93
N GLY A 46 -7.76 5.65 0.18
CA GLY A 46 -8.88 4.77 0.50
C GLY A 46 -10.05 4.93 -0.47
N VAL A 47 -10.38 6.16 -0.89
CA VAL A 47 -11.40 6.42 -1.93
C VAL A 47 -10.97 5.82 -3.26
N GLY A 48 -9.72 6.01 -3.68
CA GLY A 48 -9.18 5.43 -4.91
C GLY A 48 -9.30 3.91 -4.93
N LEU A 49 -8.92 3.23 -3.85
CA LEU A 49 -9.05 1.78 -3.73
C LEU A 49 -10.50 1.30 -3.72
N LEU A 50 -11.38 1.99 -2.98
CA LEU A 50 -12.79 1.64 -2.93
C LEU A 50 -13.46 1.76 -4.31
N LEU A 51 -13.13 2.80 -5.07
CA LEU A 51 -13.65 3.00 -6.42
C LEU A 51 -13.09 1.95 -7.40
N SER A 52 -11.79 1.63 -7.28
CA SER A 52 -11.15 0.58 -8.07
C SER A 52 -11.82 -0.78 -7.82
N TYR A 53 -12.00 -1.16 -6.57
CA TYR A 53 -12.70 -2.38 -6.19
C TYR A 53 -14.15 -2.41 -6.71
N ARG A 54 -14.88 -1.29 -6.52
CA ARG A 54 -16.26 -1.17 -6.95
C ARG A 54 -16.44 -1.37 -8.45
N ALA A 55 -15.51 -0.89 -9.25
CA ALA A 55 -15.57 -1.01 -10.70
C ALA A 55 -15.48 -2.45 -11.19
N GLU A 56 -14.78 -3.33 -10.45
CA GLU A 56 -14.64 -4.75 -10.77
C GLU A 56 -15.70 -5.64 -10.13
N ASN A 57 -16.01 -5.38 -8.86
CA ASN A 57 -16.73 -6.31 -7.99
C ASN A 57 -18.04 -5.74 -7.42
N GLY A 58 -18.36 -4.46 -7.69
CA GLY A 58 -19.44 -3.76 -7.01
C GLY A 58 -19.05 -3.30 -5.59
N PHE A 59 -20.02 -2.92 -4.78
CA PHE A 59 -19.74 -2.53 -3.39
C PHE A 59 -19.37 -3.74 -2.53
N PRO A 60 -18.38 -3.60 -1.63
CA PRO A 60 -18.02 -4.70 -0.73
C PRO A 60 -19.18 -5.02 0.21
N VAL A 61 -19.59 -6.28 0.22
CA VAL A 61 -20.67 -6.78 1.08
C VAL A 61 -20.14 -7.00 2.49
N PHE A 62 -20.97 -6.75 3.50
CA PHE A 62 -20.66 -7.04 4.89
C PHE A 62 -21.69 -8.03 5.46
N PRO A 63 -21.28 -9.07 6.21
CA PRO A 63 -19.91 -9.51 6.47
C PRO A 63 -19.23 -10.10 5.23
N PRO A 64 -17.91 -9.94 5.06
CA PRO A 64 -17.19 -10.51 3.94
C PRO A 64 -17.08 -12.04 4.10
N HIS A 65 -17.62 -12.76 3.14
CA HIS A 65 -17.64 -14.24 3.14
C HIS A 65 -16.62 -14.85 2.18
N ARG A 66 -15.90 -14.04 1.38
CA ARG A 66 -14.87 -14.46 0.45
C ARG A 66 -13.62 -13.59 0.58
N SER A 67 -12.46 -14.17 0.23
CA SER A 67 -11.18 -13.47 0.35
C SER A 67 -11.04 -12.22 -0.51
N ASP A 68 -11.70 -12.18 -1.68
CA ASP A 68 -11.72 -11.02 -2.57
C ASP A 68 -12.55 -9.86 -2.00
N ILE A 69 -13.63 -10.14 -1.25
CA ILE A 69 -14.47 -9.13 -0.62
C ILE A 69 -13.71 -8.40 0.50
N TRP A 70 -12.80 -9.10 1.21
CA TRP A 70 -11.95 -8.47 2.22
C TRP A 70 -11.06 -7.36 1.63
N LEU A 71 -10.55 -7.56 0.40
CA LEU A 71 -9.78 -6.51 -0.29
C LEU A 71 -10.61 -5.26 -0.56
N GLY A 72 -11.92 -5.39 -0.77
CA GLY A 72 -12.83 -4.27 -0.90
C GLY A 72 -12.94 -3.42 0.36
N TRP A 73 -12.74 -4.01 1.55
CA TRP A 73 -12.75 -3.32 2.83
C TRP A 73 -11.42 -2.60 3.14
N LEU A 74 -10.36 -2.86 2.38
CA LEU A 74 -9.09 -2.15 2.56
C LEU A 74 -9.25 -0.64 2.35
N GLY A 75 -9.99 -0.21 1.33
CA GLY A 75 -10.24 1.21 1.09
C GLY A 75 -10.94 1.92 2.27
N PRO A 76 -12.11 1.46 2.73
CA PRO A 76 -12.76 1.96 3.94
C PRO A 76 -11.87 1.90 5.18
N GLY A 77 -11.09 0.83 5.36
CA GLY A 77 -10.12 0.69 6.44
C GLY A 77 -9.05 1.78 6.40
N MET A 78 -8.50 2.09 5.23
CA MET A 78 -7.52 3.17 5.06
C MET A 78 -8.13 4.55 5.40
N ILE A 79 -9.36 4.82 5.00
CA ILE A 79 -10.06 6.06 5.36
C ILE A 79 -10.20 6.15 6.88
N LEU A 80 -10.67 5.09 7.52
CA LEU A 80 -10.86 5.05 8.97
C LEU A 80 -9.54 5.29 9.72
N VAL A 81 -8.48 4.59 9.34
CA VAL A 81 -7.14 4.73 9.93
C VAL A 81 -6.57 6.13 9.73
N ALA A 82 -6.78 6.73 8.53
CA ALA A 82 -6.36 8.10 8.25
C ALA A 82 -7.08 9.12 9.14
N LEU A 83 -8.38 8.94 9.37
CA LEU A 83 -9.19 9.80 10.25
C LEU A 83 -8.78 9.63 11.72
N LEU A 84 -8.57 8.40 12.19
CA LEU A 84 -8.12 8.14 13.56
C LEU A 84 -6.75 8.76 13.82
N GLY A 85 -5.81 8.65 12.87
CA GLY A 85 -4.51 9.29 12.96
C GLY A 85 -4.61 10.82 13.03
N ALA A 86 -5.51 11.43 12.26
CA ALA A 86 -5.74 12.87 12.33
C ALA A 86 -6.36 13.32 13.67
N LEU A 87 -7.25 12.52 14.26
CA LEU A 87 -7.81 12.78 15.57
C LEU A 87 -6.73 12.69 16.66
N SER A 88 -5.84 11.72 16.56
CA SER A 88 -4.70 11.54 17.46
C SER A 88 -3.75 12.75 17.41
N GLU A 89 -3.43 13.26 16.22
CA GLU A 89 -2.65 14.49 16.06
C GLU A 89 -3.33 15.71 16.76
N ARG A 90 -4.65 15.81 16.65
CA ARG A 90 -5.41 16.91 17.26
C ARG A 90 -5.38 16.88 18.79
N TRP A 91 -5.47 15.69 19.38
CA TRP A 91 -5.57 15.54 20.82
C TRP A 91 -4.20 15.44 21.52
N ASN A 92 -3.13 15.47 20.74
CA ASN A 92 -1.73 15.33 21.24
C ASN A 92 -1.59 14.12 22.18
N THR A 93 -2.46 13.13 22.01
CA THR A 93 -2.41 11.88 22.76
C THR A 93 -1.31 11.00 22.21
N PHE A 94 -0.67 10.26 23.08
CA PHE A 94 0.39 9.34 22.73
C PHE A 94 -0.05 8.36 21.64
N PRO A 95 0.85 7.90 20.75
CA PRO A 95 0.51 7.02 19.60
C PRO A 95 -0.13 5.68 19.97
N TRP A 96 -0.39 5.41 21.24
CA TRP A 96 -1.06 4.21 21.71
C TRP A 96 -2.46 4.01 21.11
N LEU A 97 -3.23 5.06 20.95
CA LEU A 97 -4.54 4.99 20.30
C LEU A 97 -4.42 4.61 18.83
N GLU A 98 -3.37 5.08 18.16
CA GLU A 98 -3.06 4.76 16.77
C GLU A 98 -2.60 3.32 16.64
N VAL A 99 -1.69 2.88 17.50
CA VAL A 99 -1.19 1.50 17.54
C VAL A 99 -2.32 0.55 17.87
N CYS A 100 -3.12 0.83 18.91
CA CYS A 100 -4.28 0.02 19.26
C CYS A 100 -5.35 0.03 18.17
N GLY A 101 -5.60 1.18 17.53
CA GLY A 101 -6.54 1.30 16.42
C GLY A 101 -6.09 0.53 15.20
N LEU A 102 -4.79 0.57 14.86
CA LEU A 102 -4.19 -0.21 13.79
C LEU A 102 -4.20 -1.71 14.10
N LEU A 103 -3.81 -2.12 15.30
CA LEU A 103 -3.85 -3.52 15.74
C LEU A 103 -5.29 -4.03 15.74
N LEU A 104 -6.22 -3.27 16.30
CA LEU A 104 -7.63 -3.62 16.33
C LEU A 104 -8.22 -3.64 14.92
N GLY A 105 -7.96 -2.62 14.11
CA GLY A 105 -8.43 -2.53 12.72
C GLY A 105 -7.87 -3.66 11.86
N THR A 106 -6.60 -4.02 12.06
CA THR A 106 -5.98 -5.14 11.34
C THR A 106 -6.51 -6.47 11.84
N ALA A 107 -6.63 -6.67 13.14
CA ALA A 107 -7.21 -7.88 13.71
C ALA A 107 -8.69 -8.03 13.29
N VAL A 108 -9.46 -6.95 13.33
CA VAL A 108 -10.87 -6.93 12.91
C VAL A 108 -11.02 -7.13 11.40
N ALA A 109 -10.14 -6.55 10.59
CA ALA A 109 -10.18 -6.70 9.14
C ALA A 109 -9.79 -8.12 8.69
N PHE A 110 -8.97 -8.83 9.46
CA PHE A 110 -8.40 -10.10 9.04
C PHE A 110 -8.80 -11.30 9.89
N MET A 111 -9.29 -11.11 11.09
CA MET A 111 -9.98 -12.18 11.79
C MET A 111 -11.31 -12.48 11.08
N PRO A 112 -11.72 -13.74 11.03
CA PRO A 112 -13.02 -14.14 10.52
C PRO A 112 -14.15 -13.70 11.49
N ILE A 113 -14.30 -12.39 11.70
CA ILE A 113 -15.45 -11.83 12.46
C ILE A 113 -16.76 -12.26 11.81
N SER A 114 -16.76 -12.43 10.51
CA SER A 114 -17.86 -13.02 9.78
C SER A 114 -18.19 -14.44 10.24
N ALA A 115 -17.23 -15.28 10.59
CA ALA A 115 -17.48 -16.60 11.18
C ALA A 115 -18.16 -16.46 12.55
N TRP A 116 -17.68 -15.52 13.35
CA TRP A 116 -18.26 -15.26 14.68
C TRP A 116 -19.68 -14.67 14.60
N LEU A 117 -19.93 -13.76 13.66
CA LEU A 117 -21.26 -13.15 13.46
C LEU A 117 -22.24 -14.08 12.74
N ALA A 118 -21.76 -14.94 11.85
CA ALA A 118 -22.60 -15.89 11.09
C ALA A 118 -22.87 -17.21 11.82
N GLY A 119 -22.20 -17.48 12.94
CA GLY A 119 -22.37 -18.70 13.72
C GLY A 119 -21.88 -19.98 13.02
N SER A 120 -21.24 -19.87 11.85
CA SER A 120 -20.70 -21.00 11.09
C SER A 120 -19.21 -20.79 10.85
N ALA A 121 -18.39 -21.59 11.53
CA ALA A 121 -16.92 -21.51 11.41
C ALA A 121 -16.39 -22.04 10.06
N ASP A 122 -17.20 -22.81 9.33
CA ASP A 122 -16.72 -23.58 8.18
C ASP A 122 -16.75 -22.86 6.82
N GLU A 123 -17.44 -21.72 6.71
CA GLU A 123 -17.63 -21.01 5.44
C GLU A 123 -16.74 -19.79 5.23
N VAL A 124 -16.03 -19.31 6.24
CA VAL A 124 -15.28 -18.08 6.14
C VAL A 124 -13.83 -18.35 5.76
N LYS A 125 -13.55 -18.30 4.47
CA LYS A 125 -12.18 -18.29 3.98
C LYS A 125 -11.55 -16.93 4.31
N SER A 126 -10.51 -16.95 5.16
CA SER A 126 -9.72 -15.75 5.46
C SER A 126 -9.15 -15.14 4.17
N LEU A 127 -8.82 -13.84 4.18
CA LEU A 127 -8.09 -13.18 3.08
C LEU A 127 -6.77 -13.92 2.80
N PHE A 128 -6.21 -14.54 3.83
CA PHE A 128 -4.95 -15.27 3.80
C PHE A 128 -5.19 -16.76 4.08
N PRO A 129 -5.45 -17.56 3.02
CA PRO A 129 -5.60 -19.01 3.17
C PRO A 129 -4.34 -19.60 3.82
N GLY A 130 -4.52 -20.38 4.88
CA GLY A 130 -3.43 -21.02 5.60
C GLY A 130 -2.80 -20.19 6.73
N MET A 131 -3.25 -18.95 6.96
CA MET A 131 -2.84 -18.16 8.12
C MET A 131 -3.71 -18.48 9.34
N GLU A 132 -3.06 -18.74 10.45
CA GLU A 132 -3.70 -18.93 11.76
C GLU A 132 -3.89 -17.60 12.49
N GLY A 133 -4.64 -17.59 13.59
CA GLY A 133 -4.88 -16.37 14.37
C GLY A 133 -3.61 -15.66 14.85
N ALA A 134 -2.54 -16.42 15.13
CA ALA A 134 -1.23 -15.88 15.51
C ALA A 134 -0.59 -15.05 14.37
N ASP A 135 -0.73 -15.51 13.13
CA ASP A 135 -0.17 -14.82 11.96
C ASP A 135 -0.86 -13.48 11.71
N HIS A 136 -2.17 -13.40 11.94
CA HIS A 136 -2.92 -12.15 11.86
C HIS A 136 -2.45 -11.15 12.91
N VAL A 137 -2.18 -11.60 14.14
CA VAL A 137 -1.64 -10.73 15.20
C VAL A 137 -0.24 -10.25 14.82
N MET A 138 0.62 -11.13 14.33
CA MET A 138 1.96 -10.75 13.85
C MET A 138 1.89 -9.74 12.71
N LEU A 139 0.97 -9.91 11.77
CA LEU A 139 0.75 -8.95 10.69
C LEU A 139 0.35 -7.58 11.22
N GLY A 140 -0.56 -7.55 12.20
CA GLY A 140 -0.95 -6.32 12.89
C GLY A 140 0.23 -5.63 13.59
N ILE A 141 1.10 -6.39 14.25
CA ILE A 141 2.31 -5.87 14.91
C ILE A 141 3.25 -5.27 13.85
N VAL A 142 3.47 -5.94 12.72
CA VAL A 142 4.33 -5.45 11.63
C VAL A 142 3.77 -4.15 11.04
N ILE A 143 2.47 -4.07 10.81
CA ILE A 143 1.82 -2.84 10.33
C ILE A 143 1.97 -1.71 11.34
N ALA A 144 1.71 -1.97 12.62
CA ALA A 144 1.83 -0.97 13.68
C ALA A 144 3.27 -0.46 13.81
N PHE A 145 4.25 -1.37 13.77
CA PHE A 145 5.67 -1.03 13.83
C PHE A 145 6.08 -0.16 12.63
N ALA A 146 5.73 -0.56 11.41
CA ALA A 146 5.97 0.22 10.20
C ALA A 146 5.33 1.61 10.28
N ALA A 147 4.08 1.69 10.76
CA ALA A 147 3.37 2.95 10.91
C ALA A 147 4.04 3.91 11.89
N VAL A 148 4.51 3.41 13.04
CA VAL A 148 5.25 4.22 14.02
C VAL A 148 6.57 4.71 13.43
N LEU A 149 7.31 3.83 12.75
CA LEU A 149 8.57 4.20 12.12
C LEU A 149 8.35 5.29 11.07
N PHE A 150 7.48 5.05 10.09
CA PHE A 150 7.24 6.02 9.02
C PHE A 150 6.56 7.29 9.51
N GLY A 151 5.73 7.21 10.55
CA GLY A 151 5.17 8.39 11.21
C GLY A 151 6.25 9.29 11.76
N ARG A 152 7.26 8.73 12.44
CA ARG A 152 8.43 9.48 12.92
C ARG A 152 9.28 10.04 11.78
N LEU A 153 9.49 9.25 10.72
CA LEU A 153 10.23 9.71 9.55
C LEU A 153 9.56 10.94 8.92
N GLN A 154 8.24 10.92 8.84
CA GLN A 154 7.45 12.03 8.29
C GLN A 154 7.56 13.30 9.13
N GLU A 155 7.66 13.19 10.46
CA GLU A 155 7.87 14.34 11.34
C GLU A 155 9.24 14.99 11.13
N VAL A 156 10.25 14.15 10.96
CA VAL A 156 11.65 14.63 10.74
C VAL A 156 11.82 15.18 9.33
N ARG A 157 11.14 14.59 8.34
CA ARG A 157 11.30 14.94 6.91
C ARG A 157 9.95 15.14 6.22
N PRO A 158 9.22 16.17 6.57
CA PRO A 158 8.02 16.52 5.83
C PRO A 158 8.38 16.87 4.38
N GLY A 159 7.67 16.30 3.42
CA GLY A 159 7.86 16.66 2.01
C GLY A 159 7.58 15.52 1.02
N ALA A 160 8.17 15.65 -0.19
CA ALA A 160 7.87 14.80 -1.31
C ALA A 160 8.52 13.40 -1.26
N ILE A 161 9.57 13.21 -0.43
CA ILE A 161 10.39 11.98 -0.51
C ILE A 161 9.61 10.72 -0.15
N ILE A 162 8.78 10.78 0.90
CA ILE A 162 7.99 9.63 1.34
C ILE A 162 6.96 9.24 0.28
N PRO A 163 6.06 10.12 -0.20
CA PRO A 163 5.11 9.74 -1.25
C PRO A 163 5.81 9.30 -2.54
N CYS A 164 6.94 9.89 -2.93
CA CYS A 164 7.69 9.45 -4.11
C CYS A 164 8.29 8.05 -3.93
N ALA A 165 8.84 7.75 -2.76
CA ALA A 165 9.37 6.42 -2.45
C ALA A 165 8.26 5.35 -2.49
N PHE A 166 7.11 5.64 -1.89
CA PHE A 166 5.96 4.75 -1.94
C PHE A 166 5.40 4.60 -3.37
N ALA A 167 5.33 5.69 -4.15
CA ALA A 167 4.92 5.63 -5.55
C ALA A 167 5.77 4.64 -6.34
N MET A 168 7.08 4.71 -6.18
CA MET A 168 8.02 3.80 -6.85
C MET A 168 7.82 2.35 -6.41
N VAL A 169 7.76 2.10 -5.10
CA VAL A 169 7.57 0.76 -4.54
C VAL A 169 6.26 0.16 -5.04
N PHE A 170 5.15 0.90 -4.97
CA PHE A 170 3.86 0.41 -5.44
C PHE A 170 3.80 0.23 -6.96
N THR A 171 4.55 1.02 -7.74
CA THR A 171 4.67 0.80 -9.20
C THR A 171 5.35 -0.54 -9.50
N VAL A 172 6.47 -0.84 -8.82
CA VAL A 172 7.15 -2.13 -9.00
C VAL A 172 6.31 -3.27 -8.45
N SER A 173 5.61 -3.06 -7.32
CA SER A 173 4.66 -4.05 -6.79
C SER A 173 3.52 -4.34 -7.76
N ALA A 174 3.02 -3.34 -8.50
CA ALA A 174 2.01 -3.53 -9.53
C ALA A 174 2.53 -4.42 -10.67
N LEU A 175 3.75 -4.18 -11.15
CA LEU A 175 4.38 -5.01 -12.18
C LEU A 175 4.65 -6.43 -11.67
N THR A 176 5.04 -6.57 -10.41
CA THR A 176 5.25 -7.87 -9.76
C THR A 176 3.93 -8.65 -9.63
N ALA A 177 2.85 -7.97 -9.25
CA ALA A 177 1.51 -8.58 -9.20
C ALA A 177 1.00 -8.98 -10.58
N LEU A 178 1.30 -8.17 -11.61
CA LEU A 178 0.97 -8.48 -13.00
C LEU A 178 1.70 -9.74 -13.47
N ALA A 179 2.99 -9.86 -13.19
CA ALA A 179 3.78 -11.06 -13.50
C ALA A 179 3.26 -12.31 -12.77
N SER A 180 2.64 -12.13 -11.60
CA SER A 180 1.97 -13.20 -10.85
C SER A 180 0.55 -13.51 -11.34
N GLY A 181 0.07 -12.89 -12.42
CA GLY A 181 -1.26 -13.11 -12.99
C GLY A 181 -2.43 -12.43 -12.24
N TRP A 182 -2.16 -11.60 -11.22
CA TRP A 182 -3.18 -10.97 -10.39
C TRP A 182 -3.56 -9.56 -10.86
N ILE A 183 -4.43 -9.47 -11.85
CA ILE A 183 -4.86 -8.19 -12.46
C ILE A 183 -5.47 -7.24 -11.42
N SER A 184 -6.40 -7.70 -10.57
CA SER A 184 -7.05 -6.84 -9.57
C SER A 184 -6.06 -6.24 -8.57
N LEU A 185 -5.09 -7.04 -8.10
CA LEU A 185 -4.04 -6.55 -7.19
C LEU A 185 -3.09 -5.59 -7.91
N THR A 186 -2.77 -5.85 -9.19
CA THR A 186 -2.02 -4.93 -10.04
C THR A 186 -2.68 -3.55 -10.11
N LEU A 187 -4.00 -3.51 -10.32
CA LEU A 187 -4.76 -2.26 -10.38
C LEU A 187 -4.74 -1.53 -9.04
N PHE A 188 -4.87 -2.23 -7.92
CA PHE A 188 -4.80 -1.62 -6.58
C PHE A 188 -3.44 -1.02 -6.30
N PHE A 189 -2.35 -1.74 -6.55
CA PHE A 189 -1.00 -1.20 -6.45
C PHE A 189 -0.81 0.01 -7.37
N GLY A 190 -1.29 -0.07 -8.61
CA GLY A 190 -1.22 1.00 -9.58
C GLY A 190 -1.95 2.27 -9.11
N VAL A 191 -3.16 2.14 -8.58
CA VAL A 191 -3.94 3.26 -8.03
C VAL A 191 -3.18 3.93 -6.89
N ILE A 192 -2.64 3.15 -5.94
CA ILE A 192 -1.86 3.69 -4.82
C ILE A 192 -0.59 4.39 -5.34
N ALA A 193 0.10 3.78 -6.31
CA ALA A 193 1.28 4.37 -6.93
C ALA A 193 0.97 5.72 -7.58
N ALA A 194 -0.11 5.80 -8.36
CA ALA A 194 -0.54 7.03 -9.04
C ALA A 194 -0.87 8.15 -8.05
N ILE A 195 -1.64 7.84 -7.00
CA ILE A 195 -2.02 8.82 -5.96
C ILE A 195 -0.79 9.27 -5.17
N SER A 196 0.10 8.33 -4.83
CA SER A 196 1.35 8.64 -4.11
C SER A 196 2.28 9.50 -4.96
N GLY A 197 2.39 9.22 -6.26
CA GLY A 197 3.13 10.01 -7.22
C GLY A 197 2.56 11.43 -7.36
N ALA A 198 1.23 11.55 -7.46
CA ALA A 198 0.54 12.84 -7.50
C ALA A 198 0.79 13.65 -6.21
N ALA A 199 0.70 13.01 -5.03
CA ALA A 199 1.01 13.65 -3.75
C ALA A 199 2.48 14.13 -3.69
N GLY A 200 3.41 13.31 -4.17
CA GLY A 200 4.83 13.67 -4.29
C GLY A 200 5.05 14.88 -5.21
N LEU A 201 4.39 14.90 -6.36
CA LEU A 201 4.45 16.01 -7.33
C LEU A 201 3.87 17.28 -6.75
N VAL A 202 2.67 17.23 -6.16
CA VAL A 202 2.04 18.39 -5.52
C VAL A 202 2.92 18.93 -4.38
N ASN A 203 3.52 18.05 -3.57
CA ASN A 203 4.48 18.46 -2.55
C ASN A 203 5.70 19.15 -3.14
N ARG A 204 6.19 18.68 -4.28
CA ARG A 204 7.34 19.30 -4.95
C ARG A 204 7.04 20.67 -5.51
N LEU A 205 5.84 20.86 -6.08
CA LEU A 205 5.44 22.11 -6.74
C LEU A 205 4.89 23.13 -5.75
N ALA A 206 4.11 22.69 -4.79
CA ALA A 206 3.35 23.56 -3.88
C ALA A 206 3.92 23.63 -2.46
N GLY A 207 4.85 22.76 -2.11
CA GLY A 207 5.53 22.77 -0.83
C GLY A 207 4.67 22.43 0.40
N SER A 208 3.45 21.93 0.23
CA SER A 208 2.48 21.95 1.31
C SER A 208 1.42 20.85 1.40
N VAL A 209 1.54 19.72 0.70
CA VAL A 209 0.64 18.60 1.02
C VAL A 209 1.22 17.86 2.23
N PRO A 210 0.63 18.00 3.41
CA PRO A 210 1.11 17.24 4.54
C PRO A 210 0.68 15.79 4.36
N VAL A 211 1.65 14.91 4.28
CA VAL A 211 1.43 13.50 4.54
C VAL A 211 1.43 13.38 6.06
N GLY A 212 0.30 13.58 6.71
CA GLY A 212 0.19 13.44 8.17
C GLY A 212 0.32 11.98 8.62
N ARG A 213 0.41 11.75 9.93
CA ARG A 213 0.56 10.42 10.53
C ARG A 213 -0.53 9.46 10.05
N GLY A 214 -1.79 9.89 10.02
CA GLY A 214 -2.90 9.05 9.58
C GLY A 214 -2.77 8.59 8.13
N SER A 215 -2.25 9.45 7.26
CA SER A 215 -1.97 9.10 5.86
C SER A 215 -0.82 8.09 5.71
N VAL A 216 0.22 8.24 6.54
CA VAL A 216 1.33 7.27 6.60
C VAL A 216 0.82 5.90 7.06
N PHE A 217 -0.08 5.86 8.02
CA PHE A 217 -0.69 4.61 8.50
C PHE A 217 -1.50 3.92 7.42
N ALA A 218 -2.28 4.67 6.64
CA ALA A 218 -2.99 4.12 5.50
C ALA A 218 -2.04 3.52 4.46
N LEU A 219 -0.90 4.18 4.18
CA LEU A 219 0.14 3.63 3.30
C LEU A 219 0.77 2.35 3.85
N CYS A 220 1.08 2.30 5.15
CA CYS A 220 1.66 1.11 5.79
C CYS A 220 0.69 -0.07 5.77
N LEU A 221 -0.61 0.21 5.94
CA LEU A 221 -1.64 -0.80 5.83
C LEU A 221 -1.60 -1.45 4.43
N ALA A 222 -1.60 -0.65 3.37
CA ALA A 222 -1.51 -1.15 2.01
C ALA A 222 -0.17 -1.83 1.71
N LEU A 223 0.95 -1.27 2.22
CA LEU A 223 2.31 -1.78 2.01
C LEU A 223 2.50 -3.20 2.55
N VAL A 224 1.81 -3.56 3.62
CA VAL A 224 1.93 -4.89 4.22
C VAL A 224 0.85 -5.83 3.69
N ILE A 225 -0.41 -5.39 3.65
CA ILE A 225 -1.56 -6.24 3.31
C ILE A 225 -1.53 -6.71 1.86
N LEU A 226 -1.29 -5.81 0.91
CA LEU A 226 -1.36 -6.16 -0.50
C LEU A 226 -0.25 -7.14 -0.93
N PRO A 227 1.02 -6.98 -0.52
CA PRO A 227 2.06 -7.98 -0.78
C PRO A 227 1.75 -9.35 -0.17
N VAL A 228 1.27 -9.39 1.08
CA VAL A 228 0.89 -10.65 1.72
C VAL A 228 -0.28 -11.30 1.00
N ALA A 229 -1.28 -10.51 0.56
CA ALA A 229 -2.39 -11.02 -0.24
C ALA A 229 -1.92 -11.61 -1.58
N CYS A 230 -0.97 -10.96 -2.26
CA CYS A 230 -0.35 -11.50 -3.48
C CYS A 230 0.37 -12.82 -3.19
N TRP A 231 1.18 -12.85 -2.16
CA TRP A 231 1.93 -14.05 -1.80
C TRP A 231 1.02 -15.22 -1.45
N CYS A 232 0.01 -15.02 -0.62
CA CYS A 232 -0.92 -16.08 -0.22
C CYS A 232 -1.81 -16.59 -1.36
N LYS A 233 -2.01 -15.79 -2.41
CA LYS A 233 -2.84 -16.17 -3.56
C LYS A 233 -2.06 -16.81 -4.70
N THR A 234 -0.74 -16.66 -4.75
CA THR A 234 0.08 -17.27 -5.79
C THR A 234 0.30 -18.74 -5.50
N THR A 235 -0.03 -19.59 -6.48
CA THR A 235 0.21 -21.05 -6.42
C THR A 235 1.41 -21.42 -7.29
N PRO A 236 2.23 -22.41 -6.89
CA PRO A 236 3.27 -22.94 -7.76
C PRO A 236 2.67 -23.46 -9.08
N PRO A 237 3.36 -23.34 -10.25
CA PRO A 237 4.73 -22.85 -10.44
C PRO A 237 4.87 -21.33 -10.61
N GLU A 238 3.78 -20.59 -10.66
CA GLU A 238 3.76 -19.13 -10.90
C GLU A 238 4.08 -18.31 -9.64
N ALA A 239 4.30 -18.99 -8.52
CA ALA A 239 4.57 -18.34 -7.24
C ALA A 239 5.92 -17.61 -7.28
N LEU A 240 5.85 -16.30 -7.31
CA LEU A 240 7.03 -15.47 -7.04
C LEU A 240 7.53 -15.73 -5.63
N TYR A 241 8.84 -15.78 -5.48
CA TYR A 241 9.44 -15.99 -4.17
C TYR A 241 8.96 -14.91 -3.19
N TRP A 242 8.55 -15.30 -1.98
CA TRP A 242 8.07 -14.42 -0.91
C TRP A 242 9.03 -13.25 -0.60
N TRP A 243 10.34 -13.43 -0.79
CA TRP A 243 11.34 -12.42 -0.51
C TRP A 243 11.27 -11.20 -1.46
N TYR A 244 10.72 -11.33 -2.68
CA TYR A 244 10.47 -10.16 -3.54
C TYR A 244 9.51 -9.18 -2.86
N TRP A 245 8.45 -9.72 -2.28
CA TRP A 245 7.48 -8.92 -1.55
C TRP A 245 8.07 -8.30 -0.29
N LEU A 246 8.93 -9.04 0.42
CA LEU A 246 9.64 -8.54 1.58
C LEU A 246 10.60 -7.40 1.23
N VAL A 247 11.35 -7.53 0.12
CA VAL A 247 12.25 -6.48 -0.37
C VAL A 247 11.48 -5.23 -0.76
N LEU A 248 10.36 -5.38 -1.47
CA LEU A 248 9.51 -4.24 -1.85
C LEU A 248 8.91 -3.55 -0.62
N ALA A 249 8.33 -4.31 0.31
CA ALA A 249 7.76 -3.76 1.54
C ALA A 249 8.83 -3.11 2.44
N GLY A 250 10.05 -3.65 2.45
CA GLY A 250 11.18 -3.15 3.22
C GLY A 250 11.92 -1.95 2.59
N ALA A 251 11.83 -1.77 1.27
CA ALA A 251 12.58 -0.74 0.56
C ALA A 251 12.40 0.68 1.13
N PRO A 252 11.20 1.16 1.50
CA PRO A 252 11.05 2.47 2.09
C PRO A 252 11.72 2.62 3.47
N LEU A 253 11.98 1.51 4.20
CA LEU A 253 12.68 1.55 5.48
C LEU A 253 14.14 2.00 5.33
N LEU A 254 14.73 1.88 4.15
CA LEU A 254 16.07 2.37 3.84
C LEU A 254 16.18 3.90 3.91
N LEU A 255 15.07 4.62 4.04
CA LEU A 255 15.10 6.05 4.32
C LEU A 255 15.61 6.36 5.73
N PHE A 256 15.47 5.43 6.70
CA PHE A 256 15.94 5.65 8.08
C PHE A 256 17.45 5.84 8.21
N PRO A 257 18.31 4.99 7.65
CA PRO A 257 19.74 5.20 7.67
C PRO A 257 20.18 6.53 7.03
N CYS A 258 19.31 7.09 6.16
CA CYS A 258 19.55 8.38 5.51
C CYS A 258 19.25 9.58 6.42
N GLU A 259 18.75 9.36 7.66
CA GLU A 259 18.49 10.39 8.64
C GLU A 259 19.67 10.54 9.59
N ASN A 260 20.87 10.74 9.05
CA ASN A 260 22.09 10.98 9.81
C ASN A 260 22.67 12.37 9.49
N ARG A 261 23.66 12.81 10.29
CA ARG A 261 24.30 14.11 10.16
C ARG A 261 24.97 14.37 8.80
N TRP A 262 25.29 13.32 8.05
CA TRP A 262 25.88 13.44 6.71
C TRP A 262 24.86 13.98 5.70
N PHE A 263 23.66 13.43 5.73
CA PHE A 263 22.57 13.86 4.85
C PHE A 263 22.05 15.27 5.19
N GLU A 264 22.16 15.70 6.46
CA GLU A 264 21.81 17.05 6.88
C GLU A 264 22.71 18.13 6.27
N LYS A 265 23.98 17.78 6.04
CA LYS A 265 24.97 18.67 5.42
C LYS A 265 24.85 18.75 3.91
N MET A 266 24.13 17.84 3.26
CA MET A 266 23.98 17.83 1.82
C MET A 266 23.01 18.92 1.35
N PRO A 267 23.24 19.52 0.16
CA PRO A 267 22.25 20.37 -0.49
C PRO A 267 20.91 19.64 -0.64
N ARG A 268 19.80 20.32 -0.32
CA ARG A 268 18.45 19.71 -0.34
C ARG A 268 18.13 18.91 -1.60
N PRO A 269 18.38 19.40 -2.85
CA PRO A 269 18.07 18.62 -4.04
C PRO A 269 18.93 17.35 -4.14
N LEU A 270 20.21 17.39 -3.77
CA LEU A 270 21.09 16.23 -3.79
C LEU A 270 20.67 15.19 -2.76
N ALA A 271 20.36 15.62 -1.52
CA ALA A 271 19.87 14.73 -0.47
C ALA A 271 18.55 14.03 -0.87
N PHE A 272 17.66 14.71 -1.60
CA PHE A 272 16.44 14.10 -2.13
C PHE A 272 16.78 12.98 -3.12
N TRP A 273 17.64 13.24 -4.10
CA TRP A 273 17.97 12.26 -5.13
C TRP A 273 18.74 11.07 -4.57
N VAL A 274 19.66 11.29 -3.64
CA VAL A 274 20.41 10.19 -3.00
C VAL A 274 19.45 9.28 -2.22
N ARG A 275 18.54 9.83 -1.42
CA ARG A 275 17.51 9.04 -0.73
C ARG A 275 16.62 8.27 -1.69
N PHE A 276 16.22 8.94 -2.78
CA PHE A 276 15.40 8.30 -3.80
C PHE A 276 16.12 7.12 -4.44
N VAL A 277 17.40 7.28 -4.80
CA VAL A 277 18.23 6.21 -5.37
C VAL A 277 18.40 5.05 -4.39
N ILE A 278 18.61 5.33 -3.09
CA ILE A 278 18.75 4.27 -2.07
C ILE A 278 17.50 3.38 -2.00
N VAL A 279 16.32 3.97 -2.07
CA VAL A 279 15.06 3.19 -2.13
C VAL A 279 14.87 2.53 -3.50
N ALA A 280 15.36 3.19 -4.57
CA ALA A 280 15.25 2.66 -5.93
C ALA A 280 16.07 1.39 -6.16
N LEU A 281 17.23 1.26 -5.54
CA LEU A 281 18.12 0.11 -5.75
C LEU A 281 17.44 -1.25 -5.52
N PRO A 282 16.85 -1.54 -4.33
CA PRO A 282 16.17 -2.80 -4.12
C PRO A 282 14.92 -2.96 -4.99
N THR A 283 14.19 -1.88 -5.28
CA THR A 283 13.02 -1.94 -6.15
C THR A 283 13.39 -2.24 -7.60
N ILE A 284 14.47 -1.63 -8.11
CA ILE A 284 14.99 -1.93 -9.45
C ILE A 284 15.50 -3.37 -9.52
N TYR A 285 16.17 -3.86 -8.46
CA TYR A 285 16.60 -5.25 -8.41
C TYR A 285 15.41 -6.21 -8.58
N VAL A 286 14.32 -6.02 -7.84
CA VAL A 286 13.11 -6.84 -8.01
C VAL A 286 12.53 -6.68 -9.42
N LEU A 287 12.48 -5.45 -9.94
CA LEU A 287 11.99 -5.19 -11.29
C LEU A 287 12.78 -5.97 -12.35
N LEU A 288 14.10 -5.99 -12.26
CA LEU A 288 14.97 -6.73 -13.19
C LEU A 288 14.70 -8.24 -13.15
N MET A 289 14.34 -8.78 -11.98
CA MET A 289 13.99 -10.19 -11.84
C MET A 289 12.60 -10.53 -12.39
N VAL A 290 11.67 -9.54 -12.38
CA VAL A 290 10.28 -9.73 -12.81
C VAL A 290 10.08 -9.44 -14.30
N VAL A 291 10.88 -8.57 -14.91
CA VAL A 291 10.79 -8.20 -16.34
C VAL A 291 10.83 -9.38 -17.29
N PRO A 292 11.74 -10.37 -17.16
CA PRO A 292 11.75 -11.55 -18.02
C PRO A 292 10.43 -12.34 -17.98
N MET A 293 9.81 -12.45 -16.79
CA MET A 293 8.52 -13.12 -16.63
C MET A 293 7.39 -12.41 -17.36
N LEU A 294 7.42 -11.06 -17.40
CA LEU A 294 6.47 -10.25 -18.17
C LEU A 294 6.69 -10.34 -19.68
N ALA A 295 7.93 -10.56 -20.13
CA ALA A 295 8.27 -10.69 -21.53
C ALA A 295 7.87 -12.05 -22.13
N GLY A 296 7.41 -13.00 -21.28
CA GLY A 296 7.05 -14.35 -21.74
C GLY A 296 8.23 -15.18 -22.22
N GLU A 297 9.47 -14.81 -21.84
CA GLU A 297 10.61 -15.67 -22.05
C GLU A 297 10.41 -16.94 -21.24
N PRO A 298 10.41 -18.12 -21.89
CA PRO A 298 10.28 -19.36 -21.14
C PRO A 298 11.45 -19.41 -20.15
N SER A 299 11.13 -19.53 -18.87
CA SER A 299 12.15 -19.95 -17.91
C SER A 299 12.75 -21.25 -18.47
N ASP A 300 14.06 -21.34 -18.57
CA ASP A 300 14.84 -22.47 -19.12
C ASP A 300 14.53 -23.86 -18.49
N GLY A 301 13.35 -24.06 -17.93
CA GLY A 301 12.85 -25.32 -17.41
C GLY A 301 12.37 -26.33 -18.44
N THR A 302 12.41 -26.01 -19.74
CA THR A 302 11.98 -26.96 -20.79
C THR A 302 13.07 -27.97 -21.18
N ASP A 303 14.34 -27.73 -20.83
CA ASP A 303 15.42 -28.69 -21.11
C ASP A 303 15.35 -29.95 -20.24
N ASP A 304 14.71 -29.89 -19.06
CA ASP A 304 14.57 -31.06 -18.20
C ASP A 304 13.45 -32.02 -18.63
N LEU A 305 12.44 -31.56 -19.39
CA LEU A 305 11.36 -32.41 -19.89
C LEU A 305 11.79 -33.26 -21.07
N ASP A 306 12.65 -32.75 -21.92
CA ASP A 306 13.22 -33.51 -23.05
C ASP A 306 14.25 -34.55 -22.59
N ALA A 307 14.90 -34.34 -21.44
CA ALA A 307 15.79 -35.30 -20.81
C ALA A 307 15.05 -36.47 -20.14
N MET A 308 13.81 -36.28 -19.72
CA MET A 308 12.96 -37.33 -19.12
C MET A 308 12.21 -38.19 -20.14
N MET A 309 12.12 -37.79 -21.39
CA MET A 309 11.46 -38.53 -22.46
C MET A 309 12.42 -39.33 -23.38
N LYS A 310 13.71 -39.38 -23.08
CA LYS A 310 14.71 -40.24 -23.69
C LYS A 310 15.12 -41.35 -22.73
#